data_ad6c76675010928a2460018670f33362
#
_entry.id   ad6c76675010928a2460018670f33362
#
_cell.length_a   1.000
_cell.length_b   1.000
_cell.length_c   1.000
_cell.angle_alpha   90.00
_cell.angle_beta   90.00
_cell.angle_gamma   90.00
#
_symmetry.space_group_name_H-M   'P 1'
#
loop_
_entity.id
_entity.type
_entity.pdbx_description
1 polymer ?
#
loop_
_entity_poly.entity_id
_entity_poly.type
_entity_poly.pdbx_seq_one_letter_code
_entity_poly.pdbx_strand_id
1 'polypeptide(L)'
;MRTVLVGVLCAALLAALLGLVGGVAKAGPTRAAAVPRCTQLGGWQRLATRITAPVYCPSWLPDPLVAQIGNRWNNIDSVSPDRSYLESWAWQEAAGVNTQEIHVILRGYPGGTAIPRTCQDVKTVSGKTYRKNIACFEDQHGTWTSKAGITATMYTVNHGADSWHVLFAWRRGGSLYTLSEHVAPPLTFSKVVTNLKRMLDGLVLVQPA
;
A
#
# COMPACT_ATOMS: atom_id res chain seq x y z
N MET A 1 -58.10 -29.84 37.96
CA MET A 1 -58.77 -31.16 37.67
C MET A 1 -57.92 -31.89 36.64
N ARG A 2 -57.55 -33.12 37.03
CA ARG A 2 -57.19 -34.32 36.21
C ARG A 2 -55.90 -34.22 35.40
N THR A 3 -54.80 -34.82 35.84
CA THR A 3 -54.50 -36.27 35.98
C THR A 3 -53.83 -36.81 34.69
N VAL A 4 -52.50 -37.04 34.76
CA VAL A 4 -51.82 -38.35 34.74
C VAL A 4 -51.78 -39.06 33.39
N LEU A 5 -50.57 -39.39 32.94
CA LEU A 5 -50.01 -40.76 32.75
C LEU A 5 -48.61 -40.59 32.09
N VAL A 6 -47.57 -40.85 32.73
CA VAL A 6 -46.70 -42.00 32.94
C VAL A 6 -46.68 -42.97 31.73
N GLY A 7 -45.53 -43.05 31.14
CA GLY A 7 -45.17 -44.08 30.14
C GLY A 7 -43.66 -44.24 30.12
N VAL A 8 -43.18 -45.10 31.00
CA VAL A 8 -41.81 -45.66 30.99
C VAL A 8 -41.77 -46.76 29.94
N LEU A 9 -40.76 -46.80 29.07
CA LEU A 9 -40.28 -48.06 28.50
C LEU A 9 -38.81 -47.95 28.14
N CYS A 10 -38.10 -48.93 28.65
CA CYS A 10 -36.66 -49.19 28.60
C CYS A 10 -36.18 -49.66 27.25
N ALA A 11 -34.88 -49.53 27.14
CA ALA A 11 -33.92 -50.45 26.51
C ALA A 11 -33.79 -50.45 24.98
N ALA A 12 -32.62 -50.02 24.55
CA ALA A 12 -31.65 -50.92 23.90
C ALA A 12 -30.33 -50.22 23.64
N LEU A 13 -29.32 -50.59 24.43
CA LEU A 13 -27.90 -50.35 24.15
C LEU A 13 -27.52 -51.13 22.87
N LEU A 14 -27.09 -50.44 21.85
CA LEU A 14 -26.30 -51.02 20.76
C LEU A 14 -25.06 -50.12 20.58
N ALA A 15 -23.97 -50.60 21.09
CA ALA A 15 -22.63 -50.09 20.88
C ALA A 15 -22.24 -50.31 19.41
N ALA A 16 -22.22 -49.22 18.63
CA ALA A 16 -21.54 -49.19 17.35
C ALA A 16 -20.20 -48.48 17.53
N LEU A 17 -19.14 -49.23 17.81
CA LEU A 17 -17.75 -48.82 17.65
C LEU A 17 -17.48 -48.65 16.15
N LEU A 18 -17.73 -47.46 15.62
CA LEU A 18 -17.20 -47.05 14.33
C LEU A 18 -15.86 -46.36 14.55
N GLY A 19 -14.79 -47.10 14.16
CA GLY A 19 -13.42 -46.64 14.19
C GLY A 19 -13.26 -45.34 13.41
N LEU A 20 -12.97 -44.26 14.12
CA LEU A 20 -12.40 -43.00 13.58
C LEU A 20 -10.97 -43.31 13.12
N VAL A 21 -10.81 -43.75 11.89
CA VAL A 21 -9.55 -43.68 11.18
C VAL A 21 -9.31 -42.20 10.89
N GLY A 22 -8.64 -41.52 11.84
CA GLY A 22 -8.17 -40.18 11.67
C GLY A 22 -7.14 -40.14 10.55
N GLY A 23 -7.59 -39.84 9.34
CA GLY A 23 -6.71 -39.52 8.22
C GLY A 23 -5.89 -38.26 8.59
N VAL A 24 -4.63 -38.47 8.97
CA VAL A 24 -3.66 -37.38 9.10
C VAL A 24 -3.50 -36.78 7.70
N ALA A 25 -4.20 -35.69 7.43
CA ALA A 25 -3.98 -34.91 6.23
C ALA A 25 -2.51 -34.47 6.26
N LYS A 26 -1.65 -35.06 5.43
CA LYS A 26 -0.30 -34.58 5.17
C LYS A 26 -0.45 -33.14 4.69
N ALA A 27 -0.07 -32.17 5.54
CA ALA A 27 0.10 -30.79 5.13
C ALA A 27 1.09 -30.80 3.97
N GLY A 28 0.61 -30.47 2.78
CA GLY A 28 1.47 -30.31 1.60
C GLY A 28 2.55 -29.24 1.92
N PRO A 29 3.72 -29.32 1.27
CA PRO A 29 4.78 -28.36 1.49
C PRO A 29 4.23 -26.96 1.29
N THR A 30 4.26 -26.14 2.34
CA THR A 30 3.87 -24.73 2.28
C THR A 30 4.85 -24.07 1.30
N ARG A 31 4.35 -23.71 0.12
CA ARG A 31 5.16 -23.03 -0.89
C ARG A 31 5.68 -21.74 -0.25
N ALA A 32 6.96 -21.67 0.00
CA ALA A 32 7.59 -20.47 0.54
C ALA A 32 7.19 -19.27 -0.34
N ALA A 33 6.67 -18.22 0.28
CA ALA A 33 6.31 -17.01 -0.45
C ALA A 33 7.56 -16.50 -1.18
N ALA A 34 7.44 -16.25 -2.48
CA ALA A 34 8.55 -15.73 -3.27
C ALA A 34 9.02 -14.40 -2.65
N VAL A 35 10.33 -14.28 -2.41
CA VAL A 35 10.92 -13.04 -1.89
C VAL A 35 10.67 -11.93 -2.92
N PRO A 36 10.11 -10.77 -2.52
CA PRO A 36 9.91 -9.63 -3.41
C PRO A 36 11.23 -9.24 -4.09
N ARG A 37 11.18 -9.01 -5.39
CA ARG A 37 12.35 -8.60 -6.17
C ARG A 37 12.14 -7.21 -6.73
N CYS A 38 13.13 -6.35 -6.53
CA CYS A 38 13.17 -5.04 -7.16
C CYS A 38 13.37 -5.19 -8.67
N THR A 39 12.43 -4.70 -9.46
CA THR A 39 12.62 -4.55 -10.91
C THR A 39 13.45 -3.30 -11.18
N GLN A 40 14.37 -3.36 -12.15
CA GLN A 40 15.33 -2.27 -12.46
C GLN A 40 16.23 -1.87 -11.27
N LEU A 41 16.72 -2.85 -10.54
CA LEU A 41 17.59 -2.64 -9.38
C LEU A 41 18.71 -1.62 -9.65
N GLY A 42 19.32 -1.63 -10.85
CA GLY A 42 20.38 -0.69 -11.22
C GLY A 42 19.95 0.78 -11.24
N GLY A 43 18.68 1.07 -11.58
CA GLY A 43 18.13 2.43 -11.51
C GLY A 43 17.98 2.89 -10.05
N TRP A 44 17.41 2.05 -9.22
CA TRP A 44 17.25 2.31 -7.79
C TRP A 44 18.59 2.42 -7.07
N GLN A 45 19.58 1.62 -7.46
CA GLN A 45 20.94 1.71 -6.94
C GLN A 45 21.58 3.05 -7.26
N ARG A 46 21.44 3.55 -8.51
CA ARG A 46 21.93 4.89 -8.88
C ARG A 46 21.24 5.99 -8.10
N LEU A 47 19.90 5.89 -7.88
CA LEU A 47 19.16 6.84 -7.07
C LEU A 47 19.69 6.84 -5.63
N ALA A 48 19.78 5.67 -4.99
CA ALA A 48 20.29 5.54 -3.63
C ALA A 48 21.71 6.14 -3.48
N THR A 49 22.61 5.86 -4.43
CA THR A 49 23.96 6.42 -4.44
C THR A 49 23.95 7.94 -4.63
N ARG A 50 23.14 8.45 -5.56
CA ARG A 50 23.00 9.90 -5.82
C ARG A 50 22.56 10.68 -4.58
N ILE A 51 21.60 10.14 -3.84
CA ILE A 51 21.07 10.81 -2.63
C ILE A 51 21.80 10.40 -1.34
N THR A 52 22.77 9.48 -1.44
CA THR A 52 23.55 8.96 -0.31
C THR A 52 22.66 8.44 0.82
N ALA A 53 21.58 7.76 0.48
CA ALA A 53 20.61 7.21 1.43
C ALA A 53 19.88 6.01 0.83
N PRO A 54 19.41 5.07 1.67
CA PRO A 54 18.58 3.98 1.19
C PRO A 54 17.31 4.48 0.51
N VAL A 55 16.85 3.74 -0.50
CA VAL A 55 15.57 3.96 -1.18
C VAL A 55 14.72 2.69 -1.15
N TYR A 56 13.43 2.82 -1.33
CA TYR A 56 12.55 1.68 -1.49
C TYR A 56 12.18 1.49 -2.95
N CYS A 57 12.23 0.24 -3.41
CA CYS A 57 11.86 -0.17 -4.76
C CYS A 57 10.58 -1.01 -4.67
N PRO A 58 9.49 -0.67 -5.36
CA PRO A 58 8.31 -1.51 -5.40
C PRO A 58 8.55 -2.74 -6.28
N SER A 59 8.09 -3.91 -5.81
CA SER A 59 8.05 -5.14 -6.60
C SER A 59 6.72 -5.35 -7.32
N TRP A 60 5.73 -4.51 -7.02
CA TRP A 60 4.38 -4.56 -7.57
C TRP A 60 3.73 -3.18 -7.51
N LEU A 61 2.92 -2.85 -8.50
CA LEU A 61 2.02 -1.70 -8.54
C LEU A 61 0.58 -2.18 -8.77
N PRO A 62 -0.44 -1.43 -8.34
CA PRO A 62 -1.83 -1.75 -8.62
C PRO A 62 -2.17 -1.58 -10.10
N ASP A 63 -3.16 -2.33 -10.61
CA ASP A 63 -3.70 -2.08 -11.93
C ASP A 63 -4.38 -0.70 -12.00
N PRO A 64 -4.21 0.03 -13.11
CA PRO A 64 -3.50 -0.34 -14.34
C PRO A 64 -1.99 -0.04 -14.33
N LEU A 65 -1.41 0.38 -13.21
CA LEU A 65 0.00 0.81 -13.11
C LEU A 65 0.99 -0.35 -13.13
N VAL A 66 0.54 -1.60 -12.94
CA VAL A 66 1.43 -2.78 -12.90
C VAL A 66 2.29 -2.93 -14.15
N ALA A 67 1.79 -2.54 -15.30
CA ALA A 67 2.51 -2.57 -16.57
C ALA A 67 3.70 -1.58 -16.61
N GLN A 68 3.78 -0.64 -15.70
CA GLN A 68 4.85 0.36 -15.62
C GLN A 68 6.04 -0.13 -14.79
N ILE A 69 5.89 -1.21 -14.02
CA ILE A 69 7.01 -1.80 -13.30
C ILE A 69 8.06 -2.30 -14.29
N GLY A 70 9.27 -1.81 -14.11
CA GLY A 70 10.39 -2.16 -14.99
C GLY A 70 10.49 -1.32 -16.26
N ASN A 71 9.52 -0.48 -16.56
CA ASN A 71 9.55 0.49 -17.64
C ASN A 71 10.13 1.84 -17.15
N ARG A 72 10.37 2.74 -18.11
CA ARG A 72 10.71 4.12 -17.76
C ARG A 72 9.50 4.75 -17.04
N TRP A 73 9.76 5.37 -15.90
CA TRP A 73 8.72 6.02 -15.11
C TRP A 73 8.14 7.21 -15.86
N ASN A 74 6.83 7.34 -15.78
CA ASN A 74 6.13 8.20 -16.71
C ASN A 74 6.01 9.64 -16.29
N ASN A 75 6.21 9.99 -15.01
CA ASN A 75 5.82 11.30 -14.60
C ASN A 75 6.90 12.13 -14.00
N ILE A 76 7.30 11.82 -12.80
CA ILE A 76 8.24 12.67 -12.09
C ILE A 76 9.18 11.73 -11.38
N ASP A 77 10.37 11.57 -11.94
CA ASP A 77 11.51 11.18 -11.15
C ASP A 77 12.25 12.46 -10.79
N SER A 78 12.19 12.87 -9.57
CA SER A 78 12.84 14.10 -9.15
C SER A 78 13.65 13.90 -7.89
N VAL A 79 14.82 14.51 -7.88
CA VAL A 79 15.66 14.63 -6.67
C VAL A 79 15.86 16.12 -6.39
N SER A 80 15.39 16.55 -5.24
CA SER A 80 15.50 17.92 -4.77
C SER A 80 16.89 18.23 -4.18
N PRO A 81 17.26 19.50 -4.01
CA PRO A 81 18.55 19.90 -3.41
C PRO A 81 18.77 19.37 -1.99
N ASP A 82 17.71 19.14 -1.21
CA ASP A 82 17.74 18.51 0.12
C ASP A 82 17.87 16.98 0.06
N ARG A 83 18.10 16.42 -1.13
CA ARG A 83 18.20 14.99 -1.43
C ARG A 83 16.90 14.22 -1.29
N SER A 84 15.78 14.87 -1.00
CA SER A 84 14.49 14.20 -1.07
C SER A 84 14.20 13.78 -2.51
N TYR A 85 13.54 12.63 -2.66
CA TYR A 85 13.18 12.11 -3.97
C TYR A 85 11.68 11.86 -4.06
N LEU A 86 11.18 11.91 -5.29
CA LEU A 86 9.83 11.56 -5.65
C LEU A 86 9.86 10.66 -6.88
N GLU A 87 9.19 9.52 -6.76
CA GLU A 87 8.91 8.62 -7.86
C GLU A 87 7.40 8.48 -8.01
N SER A 88 6.89 8.66 -9.20
CA SER A 88 5.47 8.55 -9.45
C SER A 88 5.16 7.72 -10.67
N TRP A 89 4.09 6.96 -10.58
CA TRP A 89 3.50 6.19 -11.66
C TRP A 89 2.07 6.66 -11.84
N ALA A 90 1.71 7.04 -13.05
CA ALA A 90 0.38 7.50 -13.34
C ALA A 90 -0.19 6.81 -14.56
N TRP A 91 -1.50 6.68 -14.56
CA TRP A 91 -2.29 6.22 -15.67
C TRP A 91 -3.47 7.17 -15.85
N GLN A 92 -3.67 7.60 -17.08
CA GLN A 92 -4.82 8.41 -17.46
C GLN A 92 -5.62 7.64 -18.49
N GLU A 93 -6.90 7.52 -18.26
CA GLU A 93 -7.81 7.03 -19.27
C GLU A 93 -7.82 8.01 -20.44
N ALA A 94 -7.87 7.50 -21.68
CA ALA A 94 -7.71 8.29 -22.91
C ALA A 94 -8.47 9.62 -22.89
N ALA A 95 -7.85 10.65 -23.42
CA ALA A 95 -8.29 12.03 -23.44
C ALA A 95 -9.79 12.21 -23.66
N GLY A 96 -10.52 12.55 -22.63
CA GLY A 96 -11.94 12.86 -22.58
C GLY A 96 -12.24 13.79 -21.42
N VAL A 97 -13.40 14.36 -21.42
CA VAL A 97 -13.82 15.48 -20.54
C VAL A 97 -13.81 15.16 -19.05
N ASN A 98 -13.59 13.89 -18.65
CA ASN A 98 -13.56 13.42 -17.25
C ASN A 98 -12.45 12.41 -17.01
N THR A 99 -11.25 12.65 -17.53
CA THR A 99 -10.11 11.78 -17.26
C THR A 99 -9.69 11.87 -15.81
N GLN A 100 -9.96 10.81 -15.07
CA GLN A 100 -9.44 10.69 -13.72
C GLN A 100 -8.07 10.02 -13.77
N GLU A 101 -7.10 10.70 -13.22
CA GLU A 101 -5.75 10.19 -13.12
C GLU A 101 -5.63 9.26 -11.92
N ILE A 102 -5.25 8.00 -12.17
CA ILE A 102 -4.83 7.08 -11.13
C ILE A 102 -3.32 7.20 -11.00
N HIS A 103 -2.83 7.51 -9.82
CA HIS A 103 -1.40 7.57 -9.59
C HIS A 103 -0.98 7.10 -8.20
N VAL A 104 0.24 6.57 -8.16
CA VAL A 104 0.96 6.20 -6.95
C VAL A 104 2.20 7.05 -6.84
N ILE A 105 2.49 7.54 -5.65
CA ILE A 105 3.68 8.34 -5.37
C ILE A 105 4.46 7.70 -4.22
N LEU A 106 5.75 7.46 -4.46
CA LEU A 106 6.72 7.06 -3.46
C LEU A 106 7.71 8.19 -3.25
N ARG A 107 7.88 8.62 -2.01
CA ARG A 107 8.84 9.67 -1.63
C ARG A 107 9.76 9.20 -0.53
N GLY A 108 10.96 9.77 -0.50
CA GLY A 108 11.89 9.65 0.60
C GLY A 108 12.51 10.98 0.95
N TYR A 109 12.74 11.19 2.24
CA TYR A 109 13.31 12.41 2.82
C TYR A 109 14.54 12.02 3.66
N PRO A 110 15.73 11.91 3.04
CA PRO A 110 16.98 11.53 3.73
C PRO A 110 17.32 12.52 4.83
N GLY A 111 17.51 12.02 6.06
CA GLY A 111 17.78 12.88 7.23
C GLY A 111 16.58 13.69 7.72
N GLY A 112 15.47 13.67 6.99
CA GLY A 112 14.23 14.32 7.38
C GLY A 112 13.36 13.36 8.18
N THR A 113 13.15 13.66 9.47
CA THR A 113 12.29 12.82 10.33
C THR A 113 10.96 13.47 10.67
N ALA A 114 10.81 14.76 10.40
CA ALA A 114 9.58 15.49 10.63
C ALA A 114 8.59 15.24 9.49
N ILE A 115 7.36 14.90 9.84
CA ILE A 115 6.24 14.89 8.89
C ILE A 115 5.93 16.33 8.53
N PRO A 116 5.97 16.73 7.24
CA PRO A 116 5.63 18.09 6.83
C PRO A 116 4.19 18.43 7.26
N ARG A 117 3.97 19.57 7.87
CA ARG A 117 2.62 19.99 8.28
C ARG A 117 1.83 20.59 7.12
N THR A 118 2.52 21.22 6.16
CA THR A 118 1.88 21.93 5.06
C THR A 118 2.48 21.51 3.74
N CYS A 119 1.64 21.16 2.80
CA CYS A 119 1.94 20.85 1.41
C CYS A 119 1.32 21.90 0.49
N GLN A 120 1.72 21.92 -0.77
CA GLN A 120 1.10 22.75 -1.79
C GLN A 120 0.26 21.88 -2.71
N ASP A 121 -1.04 22.17 -2.77
CA ASP A 121 -1.90 21.75 -3.87
C ASP A 121 -1.69 22.74 -5.02
N VAL A 122 -1.37 22.20 -6.20
CA VAL A 122 -1.06 23.01 -7.39
C VAL A 122 -2.02 22.62 -8.50
N LYS A 123 -2.89 23.55 -8.89
CA LYS A 123 -3.82 23.36 -10.00
C LYS A 123 -3.53 24.34 -11.12
N THR A 124 -3.53 23.86 -12.36
CA THR A 124 -3.44 24.71 -13.55
C THR A 124 -4.78 24.69 -14.28
N VAL A 125 -5.42 25.85 -14.33
CA VAL A 125 -6.71 26.03 -15.01
C VAL A 125 -6.54 27.11 -16.08
N SER A 126 -6.83 26.78 -17.33
CA SER A 126 -6.71 27.73 -18.46
C SER A 126 -5.35 28.43 -18.53
N GLY A 127 -4.25 27.68 -18.31
CA GLY A 127 -2.89 28.20 -18.34
C GLY A 127 -2.46 29.02 -17.10
N LYS A 128 -3.35 29.20 -16.12
CA LYS A 128 -3.03 29.87 -14.85
C LYS A 128 -2.79 28.83 -13.76
N THR A 129 -1.65 28.96 -13.06
CA THR A 129 -1.31 28.07 -11.96
C THR A 129 -1.76 28.70 -10.64
N TYR A 130 -2.59 27.96 -9.92
CA TYR A 130 -3.06 28.27 -8.57
C TYR A 130 -2.32 27.39 -7.57
N ARG A 131 -1.90 27.98 -6.45
CA ARG A 131 -1.24 27.26 -5.37
C ARG A 131 -2.02 27.50 -4.08
N LYS A 132 -2.37 26.42 -3.39
CA LYS A 132 -3.04 26.45 -2.10
C LYS A 132 -2.24 25.62 -1.10
N ASN A 133 -2.00 26.17 0.06
CA ASN A 133 -1.45 25.40 1.17
C ASN A 133 -2.54 24.50 1.75
N ILE A 134 -2.22 23.22 1.88
CA ILE A 134 -3.08 22.19 2.46
C ILE A 134 -2.32 21.45 3.55
N ALA A 135 -3.03 20.76 4.45
CA ALA A 135 -2.37 19.84 5.36
C ALA A 135 -1.78 18.68 4.56
N CYS A 136 -0.51 18.36 4.82
CA CYS A 136 0.14 17.22 4.13
C CYS A 136 -0.37 15.88 4.60
N PHE A 137 -0.78 15.82 5.87
CA PHE A 137 -1.18 14.60 6.55
C PHE A 137 -2.38 14.94 7.42
N GLU A 138 -3.54 14.53 6.98
CA GLU A 138 -4.80 14.67 7.69
C GLU A 138 -5.24 13.30 8.21
N ASP A 139 -6.20 13.27 9.12
CA ASP A 139 -6.93 12.09 9.59
C ASP A 139 -6.04 10.85 9.76
N GLN A 140 -5.28 10.82 10.85
CA GLN A 140 -4.49 9.64 11.18
C GLN A 140 -5.39 8.44 11.50
N HIS A 141 -5.23 7.34 10.75
CA HIS A 141 -6.06 6.13 10.84
C HIS A 141 -5.36 4.94 11.51
N GLY A 142 -4.32 5.16 12.31
CA GLY A 142 -3.57 4.09 12.97
C GLY A 142 -2.40 3.57 12.13
N THR A 143 -1.90 2.39 12.51
CA THR A 143 -0.67 1.81 11.95
C THR A 143 -0.92 0.47 11.27
N TRP A 144 -0.06 0.13 10.32
CA TRP A 144 0.01 -1.15 9.65
C TRP A 144 1.46 -1.65 9.63
N THR A 145 1.66 -2.92 9.97
CA THR A 145 2.98 -3.58 9.82
C THR A 145 2.93 -4.54 8.64
N SER A 146 3.76 -4.28 7.65
CA SER A 146 3.86 -5.08 6.43
C SER A 146 4.66 -6.37 6.65
N LYS A 147 4.55 -7.33 5.72
CA LYS A 147 5.37 -8.54 5.69
C LYS A 147 6.86 -8.24 5.51
N ALA A 148 7.20 -7.09 4.93
CA ALA A 148 8.57 -6.60 4.81
C ALA A 148 9.11 -5.96 6.12
N GLY A 149 8.34 -5.99 7.21
CA GLY A 149 8.72 -5.42 8.51
C GLY A 149 8.63 -3.89 8.56
N ILE A 150 7.90 -3.26 7.65
CA ILE A 150 7.66 -1.82 7.65
C ILE A 150 6.43 -1.53 8.52
N THR A 151 6.60 -0.79 9.61
CA THR A 151 5.49 -0.26 10.39
C THR A 151 5.22 1.17 9.95
N ALA A 152 4.11 1.38 9.25
CA ALA A 152 3.71 2.65 8.67
C ALA A 152 2.41 3.17 9.29
N THR A 153 2.31 4.47 9.48
CA THR A 153 1.09 5.15 9.91
C THR A 153 0.30 5.59 8.68
N MET A 154 -1.00 5.34 8.68
CA MET A 154 -1.91 5.73 7.61
C MET A 154 -2.51 7.11 7.87
N TYR A 155 -2.57 7.91 6.83
CA TYR A 155 -3.18 9.24 6.79
C TYR A 155 -4.05 9.39 5.55
N THR A 156 -4.91 10.40 5.55
CA THR A 156 -5.55 10.91 4.34
C THR A 156 -5.06 12.31 4.03
N VAL A 157 -5.22 12.74 2.79
CA VAL A 157 -4.92 14.08 2.30
C VAL A 157 -6.04 14.52 1.38
N ASN A 158 -6.58 15.72 1.59
CA ASN A 158 -7.67 16.29 0.77
C ASN A 158 -8.91 15.41 0.67
N HIS A 159 -9.39 14.87 1.77
CA HIS A 159 -10.56 14.00 1.82
C HIS A 159 -11.75 14.59 1.04
N GLY A 160 -12.27 13.80 0.09
CA GLY A 160 -13.42 14.16 -0.73
C GLY A 160 -13.18 15.19 -1.83
N ALA A 161 -11.95 15.71 -2.00
CA ALA A 161 -11.58 16.59 -3.10
C ALA A 161 -10.95 15.83 -4.27
N ASP A 162 -10.77 16.48 -5.42
CA ASP A 162 -10.17 15.88 -6.63
C ASP A 162 -8.75 15.32 -6.42
N SER A 163 -8.04 15.83 -5.41
CA SER A 163 -6.70 15.38 -5.04
C SER A 163 -6.68 14.53 -3.77
N TRP A 164 -7.74 13.79 -3.50
CA TRP A 164 -7.83 12.92 -2.33
C TRP A 164 -6.88 11.74 -2.43
N HIS A 165 -6.02 11.59 -1.43
CA HIS A 165 -5.07 10.48 -1.34
C HIS A 165 -5.20 9.74 -0.01
N VAL A 166 -4.91 8.45 -0.05
CA VAL A 166 -4.47 7.69 1.13
C VAL A 166 -2.95 7.65 1.10
N LEU A 167 -2.33 7.83 2.26
CA LEU A 167 -0.89 7.88 2.42
C LEU A 167 -0.44 7.05 3.61
N PHE A 168 0.61 6.27 3.42
CA PHE A 168 1.35 5.61 4.49
C PHE A 168 2.70 6.28 4.68
N ALA A 169 3.07 6.55 5.93
CA ALA A 169 4.35 7.15 6.29
C ALA A 169 5.09 6.28 7.32
N TRP A 170 6.40 6.11 7.13
CA TRP A 170 7.26 5.37 8.06
C TRP A 170 8.65 5.97 8.11
N ARG A 171 9.39 5.60 9.17
CA ARG A 171 10.78 6.01 9.36
C ARG A 171 11.71 4.81 9.31
N ARG A 172 12.88 4.99 8.73
CA ARG A 172 13.96 4.00 8.75
C ARG A 172 15.31 4.68 8.59
N GLY A 173 16.28 4.32 9.45
CA GLY A 173 17.66 4.83 9.33
C GLY A 173 17.76 6.35 9.33
N GLY A 174 16.94 7.05 10.13
CA GLY A 174 16.94 8.52 10.18
C GLY A 174 16.26 9.20 8.99
N SER A 175 15.61 8.46 8.10
CA SER A 175 14.88 8.99 6.95
C SER A 175 13.38 8.76 7.10
N LEU A 176 12.57 9.67 6.56
CA LEU A 176 11.13 9.52 6.40
C LEU A 176 10.82 9.04 4.99
N TYR A 177 9.88 8.12 4.87
CA TYR A 177 9.35 7.64 3.60
C TYR A 177 7.83 7.74 3.58
N THR A 178 7.27 7.99 2.41
CA THR A 178 5.82 8.02 2.21
C THR A 178 5.45 7.28 0.94
N LEU A 179 4.32 6.59 0.99
CA LEU A 179 3.71 5.92 -0.15
C LEU A 179 2.24 6.33 -0.20
N SER A 180 1.79 6.89 -1.30
CA SER A 180 0.40 7.33 -1.46
C SER A 180 -0.20 6.88 -2.78
N GLU A 181 -1.52 6.75 -2.81
CA GLU A 181 -2.31 6.46 -4.00
C GLU A 181 -3.54 7.36 -4.04
N HIS A 182 -3.85 7.86 -5.23
CA HIS A 182 -5.00 8.72 -5.48
C HIS A 182 -6.32 7.92 -5.37
N VAL A 183 -7.28 8.47 -4.64
CA VAL A 183 -8.63 7.90 -4.51
C VAL A 183 -9.52 8.53 -5.57
N ALA A 184 -9.55 7.92 -6.74
CA ALA A 184 -10.37 8.35 -7.86
C ALA A 184 -11.05 7.15 -8.52
N PRO A 185 -12.27 7.27 -9.05
CA PRO A 185 -12.91 6.18 -9.78
C PRO A 185 -12.00 5.61 -10.88
N PRO A 186 -12.04 4.30 -11.08
CA PRO A 186 -12.92 3.32 -10.43
C PRO A 186 -12.44 2.85 -9.04
N LEU A 187 -11.36 3.42 -8.49
CA LEU A 187 -10.81 3.02 -7.22
C LEU A 187 -11.61 3.61 -6.05
N THR A 188 -12.01 2.75 -5.13
CA THR A 188 -12.61 3.14 -3.85
C THR A 188 -11.52 3.32 -2.80
N PHE A 189 -11.81 4.06 -1.73
CA PHE A 189 -10.94 4.19 -0.56
C PHE A 189 -10.42 2.83 -0.04
N SER A 190 -11.32 1.87 0.14
CA SER A 190 -10.96 0.52 0.61
C SER A 190 -10.02 -0.21 -0.36
N LYS A 191 -10.22 -0.03 -1.68
CA LYS A 191 -9.34 -0.61 -2.70
C LYS A 191 -7.95 0.01 -2.66
N VAL A 192 -7.87 1.34 -2.54
CA VAL A 192 -6.61 2.08 -2.40
C VAL A 192 -5.85 1.64 -1.15
N VAL A 193 -6.51 1.53 0.01
CA VAL A 193 -5.89 1.01 1.24
C VAL A 193 -5.34 -0.40 1.03
N THR A 194 -6.08 -1.26 0.35
CA THR A 194 -5.65 -2.64 0.06
C THR A 194 -4.43 -2.65 -0.87
N ASN A 195 -4.43 -1.82 -1.90
CA ASN A 195 -3.32 -1.67 -2.83
C ASN A 195 -2.04 -1.22 -2.11
N LEU A 196 -2.13 -0.15 -1.32
CA LEU A 196 -0.98 0.39 -0.58
C LEU A 196 -0.41 -0.61 0.43
N LYS A 197 -1.26 -1.36 1.15
CA LYS A 197 -0.83 -2.44 2.04
C LYS A 197 -0.06 -3.53 1.28
N ARG A 198 -0.57 -3.95 0.12
CA ARG A 198 0.12 -4.91 -0.75
C ARG A 198 1.44 -4.36 -1.29
N MET A 199 1.50 -3.08 -1.64
CA MET A 199 2.76 -2.45 -2.04
C MET A 199 3.78 -2.45 -0.90
N LEU A 200 3.37 -2.05 0.32
CA LEU A 200 4.23 -2.08 1.51
C LEU A 200 4.78 -3.49 1.79
N ASP A 201 3.99 -4.54 1.56
CA ASP A 201 4.42 -5.94 1.67
C ASP A 201 5.51 -6.31 0.64
N GLY A 202 5.54 -5.63 -0.49
CA GLY A 202 6.44 -5.87 -1.61
C GLY A 202 7.56 -4.85 -1.78
N LEU A 203 7.74 -3.89 -0.87
CA LEU A 203 8.83 -2.92 -0.95
C LEU A 203 10.17 -3.59 -0.61
N VAL A 204 11.16 -3.35 -1.46
CA VAL A 204 12.54 -3.82 -1.30
C VAL A 204 13.44 -2.64 -0.97
N LEU A 205 14.19 -2.72 0.12
CA LEU A 205 15.15 -1.68 0.50
C LEU A 205 16.44 -1.83 -0.34
N VAL A 206 16.82 -0.76 -1.02
CA VAL A 206 18.05 -0.67 -1.84
C VAL A 206 19.00 0.28 -1.16
N GLN A 207 20.22 -0.19 -0.86
CA GLN A 207 21.28 0.59 -0.22
C GLN A 207 22.09 1.36 -1.26
N PRO A 208 22.70 2.48 -0.90
CA PRO A 208 23.76 3.11 -1.71
C PRO A 208 24.88 2.09 -2.00
N ALA A 209 25.51 2.18 -3.18
CA ALA A 209 26.71 1.44 -3.51
C ALA A 209 27.96 2.14 -3.00
#